data_8f5d34b50da34b981c4179eede734306
#
_entry.id   8f5d34b50da34b981c4179eede734306
#
_cell.length_a   1.000
_cell.length_b   1.000
_cell.length_c   1.000
_cell.angle_alpha   90.00
_cell.angle_beta   90.00
_cell.angle_gamma   90.00
#
_symmetry.space_group_name_H-M   'P 1'
#
loop_
_entity.id
_entity.type
_entity.pdbx_description
1 polymer ?
#
loop_
_entity_poly.entity_id
_entity_poly.type
_entity_poly.pdbx_seq_one_letter_code
_entity_poly.pdbx_strand_id
1 'polypeptide(L)'
;RDKNGNVVNYNGNIQTCPNGAYQKEKSLEILREVLTTHPFDGVFCNMSGFLVVDYSGVYHGPCHCENCKRLFREQYGLEIPQKDDPGNLDYKKYASFKSACTKKYRERLVKTIREINPELAINNLDYIRTESATEIGVAQWQYSASSNARKTAGPLRERPADNASVDFMGFRYRDTSVSAPQLALRQWQNLANAGSVSLYIMGHLGNHQDRTALTASKPAFDFH
;
A
#
# COMPACT_ATOMS: atom_id res chain seq x y z
N ARG A 1 15.72 -10.65 -3.63
CA ARG A 1 16.63 -10.96 -4.75
C ARG A 1 15.81 -11.52 -5.89
N ASP A 2 16.22 -11.24 -7.14
CA ASP A 2 15.66 -11.83 -8.34
C ASP A 2 16.13 -13.29 -8.54
N LYS A 3 15.72 -13.93 -9.64
CA LYS A 3 16.09 -15.32 -9.97
C LYS A 3 17.58 -15.53 -10.23
N ASN A 4 18.31 -14.47 -10.55
CA ASN A 4 19.76 -14.50 -10.80
C ASN A 4 20.59 -14.20 -9.54
N GLY A 5 19.92 -13.99 -8.40
CA GLY A 5 20.55 -13.63 -7.13
C GLY A 5 20.83 -12.13 -6.95
N ASN A 6 20.48 -11.29 -7.93
CA ASN A 6 20.72 -9.85 -7.84
C ASN A 6 19.81 -9.20 -6.80
N VAL A 7 20.30 -8.13 -6.19
CA VAL A 7 19.49 -7.28 -5.33
C VAL A 7 18.50 -6.48 -6.20
N VAL A 8 17.21 -6.55 -5.86
CA VAL A 8 16.23 -5.69 -6.52
C VAL A 8 16.36 -4.29 -5.97
N ASN A 9 16.76 -3.37 -6.81
CA ASN A 9 17.01 -1.98 -6.49
C ASN A 9 16.24 -1.09 -7.48
N TYR A 10 15.40 -0.22 -6.93
CA TYR A 10 14.67 0.80 -7.68
C TYR A 10 15.13 2.18 -7.20
N ASN A 11 15.92 2.87 -8.03
CA ASN A 11 16.42 4.22 -7.74
C ASN A 11 17.03 4.40 -6.34
N GLY A 12 17.88 3.45 -5.91
CA GLY A 12 18.50 3.46 -4.59
C GLY A 12 17.68 2.80 -3.49
N ASN A 13 16.41 2.47 -3.74
CA ASN A 13 15.56 1.77 -2.79
C ASN A 13 15.68 0.27 -2.96
N ILE A 14 16.31 -0.39 -2.00
CA ILE A 14 16.48 -1.83 -1.99
C ILE A 14 15.22 -2.49 -1.45
N GLN A 15 14.66 -3.41 -2.23
CA GLN A 15 13.51 -4.19 -1.79
C GLN A 15 13.92 -5.20 -0.72
N THR A 16 13.27 -5.12 0.43
CA THR A 16 13.42 -6.07 1.52
C THR A 16 12.39 -7.21 1.41
N CYS A 17 12.76 -8.41 1.85
CA CYS A 17 11.89 -9.57 1.82
C CYS A 17 11.14 -9.73 3.15
N PRO A 18 9.82 -10.02 3.16
CA PRO A 18 9.05 -10.32 4.39
C PRO A 18 9.65 -11.45 5.24
N ASN A 19 10.41 -12.37 4.60
CA ASN A 19 11.11 -13.48 5.27
C ASN A 19 12.54 -13.15 5.66
N GLY A 20 13.05 -11.95 5.35
CA GLY A 20 14.40 -11.52 5.68
C GLY A 20 14.54 -10.97 7.11
N ALA A 21 15.76 -10.94 7.63
CA ALA A 21 16.06 -10.44 8.98
C ALA A 21 15.61 -8.98 9.17
N TYR A 22 15.78 -8.12 8.15
CA TYR A 22 15.32 -6.75 8.24
C TYR A 22 13.83 -6.66 8.60
N GLN A 23 12.96 -7.38 7.88
CA GLN A 23 11.51 -7.35 8.12
C GLN A 23 11.04 -8.18 9.32
N LYS A 24 11.85 -9.14 9.76
CA LYS A 24 11.51 -9.95 10.93
C LYS A 24 11.94 -9.33 12.25
N GLU A 25 13.01 -8.58 12.24
CA GLU A 25 13.71 -8.11 13.43
C GLU A 25 13.88 -6.58 13.39
N LYS A 26 14.72 -6.07 12.49
CA LYS A 26 15.13 -4.66 12.49
C LYS A 26 14.00 -3.66 12.30
N SER A 27 13.07 -3.95 11.39
CA SER A 27 11.92 -3.07 11.19
C SER A 27 11.00 -3.02 12.43
N LEU A 28 10.92 -4.12 13.18
CA LEU A 28 10.13 -4.17 14.41
C LEU A 28 10.82 -3.44 15.56
N GLU A 29 12.16 -3.48 15.64
CA GLU A 29 12.94 -2.67 16.58
C GLU A 29 12.71 -1.18 16.35
N ILE A 30 12.86 -0.74 15.08
CA ILE A 30 12.60 0.65 14.68
C ILE A 30 11.16 1.05 15.00
N LEU A 31 10.20 0.19 14.69
CA LEU A 31 8.79 0.44 14.98
C LEU A 31 8.56 0.61 16.49
N ARG A 32 9.15 -0.23 17.33
CA ARG A 32 9.08 -0.10 18.80
C ARG A 32 9.68 1.22 19.28
N GLU A 33 10.88 1.56 18.82
CA GLU A 33 11.53 2.82 19.15
C GLU A 33 10.64 4.02 18.81
N VAL A 34 10.15 4.09 17.58
CA VAL A 34 9.32 5.20 17.12
C VAL A 34 8.02 5.32 17.91
N LEU A 35 7.31 4.21 18.13
CA LEU A 35 6.02 4.23 18.81
C LEU A 35 6.12 4.45 20.35
N THR A 36 7.29 4.22 20.93
CA THR A 36 7.53 4.50 22.36
C THR A 36 8.06 5.91 22.62
N THR A 37 8.66 6.54 21.60
CA THR A 37 9.27 7.88 21.74
C THR A 37 8.40 9.02 21.27
N HIS A 38 7.38 8.73 20.45
CA HIS A 38 6.51 9.75 19.87
C HIS A 38 5.03 9.41 20.05
N PRO A 39 4.17 10.41 20.35
CA PRO A 39 2.72 10.23 20.47
C PRO A 39 2.09 10.16 19.07
N PHE A 40 1.68 8.96 18.66
CA PHE A 40 0.94 8.72 17.42
C PHE A 40 -0.45 8.16 17.73
N ASP A 41 -1.43 8.47 16.87
CA ASP A 41 -2.78 7.92 16.96
C ASP A 41 -2.95 6.67 16.08
N GLY A 42 -2.01 6.40 15.16
CA GLY A 42 -2.10 5.24 14.29
C GLY A 42 -0.85 4.95 13.48
N VAL A 43 -0.87 3.80 12.83
CA VAL A 43 0.21 3.28 11.98
C VAL A 43 -0.33 2.96 10.58
N PHE A 44 0.30 3.52 9.57
CA PHE A 44 0.03 3.20 8.17
C PHE A 44 1.12 2.29 7.60
N CYS A 45 0.77 1.02 7.36
CA CYS A 45 1.68 0.03 6.79
C CYS A 45 1.55 0.03 5.26
N ASN A 46 2.46 0.70 4.59
CA ASN A 46 2.48 0.77 3.12
C ASN A 46 3.27 -0.40 2.50
N MET A 47 2.87 -0.83 1.31
CA MET A 47 3.59 -1.78 0.46
C MET A 47 4.01 -3.09 1.16
N SER A 48 3.15 -3.62 2.02
CA SER A 48 3.41 -4.87 2.75
C SER A 48 3.34 -6.07 1.82
N GLY A 49 4.47 -6.73 1.56
CA GLY A 49 4.47 -7.98 0.78
C GLY A 49 5.63 -8.13 -0.19
N PHE A 50 5.39 -8.91 -1.24
CA PHE A 50 6.37 -9.19 -2.29
C PHE A 50 6.11 -8.31 -3.51
N LEU A 51 7.05 -7.47 -3.87
CA LEU A 51 7.01 -6.67 -5.08
C LEU A 51 7.58 -7.48 -6.25
N VAL A 52 6.80 -7.65 -7.30
CA VAL A 52 7.17 -8.42 -8.51
C VAL A 52 7.51 -7.50 -9.68
N VAL A 53 6.89 -6.32 -9.69
CA VAL A 53 7.09 -5.27 -10.70
C VAL A 53 7.35 -3.98 -9.96
N ASP A 54 8.36 -3.21 -10.35
CA ASP A 54 8.63 -1.89 -9.76
C ASP A 54 7.82 -0.77 -10.43
N TYR A 55 7.97 0.45 -9.90
CA TYR A 55 7.24 1.61 -10.42
C TYR A 55 7.66 2.07 -11.82
N SER A 56 8.77 1.56 -12.36
CA SER A 56 9.16 1.75 -13.75
C SER A 56 8.58 0.69 -14.68
N GLY A 57 7.82 -0.28 -14.13
CA GLY A 57 7.26 -1.40 -14.87
C GLY A 57 8.26 -2.53 -15.13
N VAL A 58 9.43 -2.52 -14.47
CA VAL A 58 10.43 -3.58 -14.60
C VAL A 58 9.98 -4.79 -13.80
N TYR A 59 9.89 -5.93 -14.45
CA TYR A 59 9.53 -7.21 -13.85
C TYR A 59 10.74 -7.87 -13.20
N HIS A 60 10.67 -8.10 -11.90
CA HIS A 60 11.71 -8.76 -11.09
C HIS A 60 11.39 -10.23 -10.78
N GLY A 61 10.14 -10.61 -10.91
CA GLY A 61 9.66 -11.98 -10.69
C GLY A 61 9.60 -12.43 -9.23
N PRO A 62 9.49 -13.75 -9.01
CA PRO A 62 9.48 -14.36 -7.69
C PRO A 62 10.71 -14.03 -6.86
N CYS A 63 10.56 -13.96 -5.54
CA CYS A 63 11.69 -13.69 -4.65
C CYS A 63 12.56 -14.95 -4.44
N HIS A 64 13.77 -14.91 -4.95
CA HIS A 64 14.77 -15.99 -4.86
C HIS A 64 15.82 -15.78 -3.75
N CYS A 65 15.50 -15.04 -2.68
CA CYS A 65 16.42 -14.98 -1.54
C CYS A 65 16.49 -16.32 -0.79
N GLU A 66 17.59 -16.58 -0.11
CA GLU A 66 17.83 -17.86 0.57
C GLU A 66 16.73 -18.24 1.57
N ASN A 67 16.19 -17.27 2.29
CA ASN A 67 15.07 -17.53 3.21
C ASN A 67 13.81 -18.01 2.48
N CYS A 68 13.46 -17.41 1.34
CA CYS A 68 12.31 -17.86 0.55
C CYS A 68 12.54 -19.23 -0.07
N LYS A 69 13.72 -19.48 -0.65
CA LYS A 69 14.09 -20.78 -1.20
C LYS A 69 13.98 -21.88 -0.16
N ARG A 70 14.60 -21.68 1.02
CA ARG A 70 14.56 -22.64 2.12
C ARG A 70 13.14 -22.92 2.58
N LEU A 71 12.36 -21.89 2.91
CA LEU A 71 10.98 -22.02 3.42
C LEU A 71 10.03 -22.66 2.40
N PHE A 72 10.19 -22.32 1.12
CA PHE A 72 9.36 -22.91 0.07
C PHE A 72 9.67 -24.39 -0.14
N ARG A 73 10.94 -24.75 -0.13
CA ARG A 73 11.39 -26.15 -0.21
C ARG A 73 10.93 -26.95 1.01
N GLU A 74 11.06 -26.41 2.22
CA GLU A 74 10.57 -27.05 3.46
C GLU A 74 9.06 -27.32 3.41
N GLN A 75 8.29 -26.39 2.85
CA GLN A 75 6.83 -26.48 2.85
C GLN A 75 6.28 -27.35 1.70
N TYR A 76 6.89 -27.31 0.54
CA TYR A 76 6.35 -27.92 -0.68
C TYR A 76 7.27 -28.96 -1.34
N GLY A 77 8.50 -29.09 -0.90
CA GLY A 77 9.50 -29.94 -1.55
C GLY A 77 9.94 -29.47 -2.95
N LEU A 78 9.71 -28.19 -3.27
CA LEU A 78 9.88 -27.63 -4.60
C LEU A 78 10.84 -26.44 -4.60
N GLU A 79 11.40 -26.16 -5.79
CA GLU A 79 12.13 -24.91 -6.04
C GLU A 79 11.16 -23.78 -6.42
N ILE A 80 11.56 -22.53 -6.10
CA ILE A 80 10.78 -21.35 -6.46
C ILE A 80 10.69 -21.22 -7.98
N PRO A 81 9.48 -21.00 -8.56
CA PRO A 81 9.30 -20.80 -9.98
C PRO A 81 10.11 -19.62 -10.52
N GLN A 82 10.64 -19.76 -11.74
CA GLN A 82 11.46 -18.71 -12.37
C GLN A 82 10.67 -17.50 -12.86
N LYS A 83 9.36 -17.64 -13.02
CA LYS A 83 8.44 -16.59 -13.48
C LYS A 83 7.04 -16.79 -12.90
N ASP A 84 6.26 -15.74 -12.93
CA ASP A 84 4.82 -15.80 -12.62
C ASP A 84 4.09 -16.45 -13.82
N ASP A 85 3.50 -17.62 -13.58
CA ASP A 85 2.75 -18.39 -14.57
C ASP A 85 1.50 -18.98 -13.91
N PRO A 86 0.36 -18.32 -13.99
CA PRO A 86 -0.89 -18.77 -13.36
C PRO A 86 -1.38 -20.15 -13.84
N GLY A 87 -0.95 -20.61 -15.00
CA GLY A 87 -1.23 -21.95 -15.53
C GLY A 87 -0.42 -23.05 -14.85
N ASN A 88 0.71 -22.72 -14.27
CA ASN A 88 1.63 -23.67 -13.65
C ASN A 88 1.23 -24.00 -12.20
N LEU A 89 1.13 -25.28 -11.85
CA LEU A 89 0.76 -25.72 -10.49
C LEU A 89 1.77 -25.31 -9.42
N ASP A 90 3.07 -25.32 -9.73
CA ASP A 90 4.10 -24.90 -8.79
C ASP A 90 4.05 -23.39 -8.53
N TYR A 91 3.68 -22.61 -9.54
CA TYR A 91 3.41 -21.19 -9.35
C TYR A 91 2.17 -20.96 -8.46
N LYS A 92 1.11 -21.76 -8.59
CA LYS A 92 -0.05 -21.65 -7.67
C LYS A 92 0.34 -21.93 -6.22
N LYS A 93 1.21 -22.91 -5.98
CA LYS A 93 1.79 -23.16 -4.65
C LYS A 93 2.62 -21.98 -4.17
N TYR A 94 3.43 -21.39 -5.05
CA TYR A 94 4.22 -20.19 -4.74
C TYR A 94 3.33 -18.98 -4.43
N ALA A 95 2.24 -18.79 -5.14
CA ALA A 95 1.26 -17.74 -4.84
C ALA A 95 0.66 -17.90 -3.44
N SER A 96 0.29 -19.14 -3.07
CA SER A 96 -0.18 -19.49 -1.71
C SER A 96 0.90 -19.24 -0.66
N PHE A 97 2.15 -19.60 -0.95
CA PHE A 97 3.30 -19.32 -0.10
C PHE A 97 3.50 -17.82 0.12
N LYS A 98 3.47 -16.99 -0.94
CA LYS A 98 3.57 -15.52 -0.83
C LYS A 98 2.48 -14.97 0.09
N SER A 99 1.24 -15.42 -0.11
CA SER A 99 0.09 -14.99 0.70
C SER A 99 0.29 -15.33 2.18
N ALA A 100 0.69 -16.56 2.49
CA ALA A 100 0.98 -17.01 3.85
C ALA A 100 2.13 -16.23 4.50
N CYS A 101 3.20 -15.96 3.76
CA CYS A 101 4.33 -15.17 4.25
C CYS A 101 3.94 -13.71 4.54
N THR A 102 3.15 -13.10 3.65
CA THR A 102 2.63 -11.74 3.83
C THR A 102 1.71 -11.67 5.05
N LYS A 103 0.82 -12.65 5.23
CA LYS A 103 -0.05 -12.75 6.41
C LYS A 103 0.76 -12.82 7.69
N LYS A 104 1.75 -13.74 7.77
CA LYS A 104 2.65 -13.87 8.95
C LYS A 104 3.44 -12.59 9.23
N TYR A 105 3.86 -11.86 8.19
CA TYR A 105 4.53 -10.58 8.35
C TYR A 105 3.59 -9.54 8.98
N ARG A 106 2.37 -9.42 8.48
CA ARG A 106 1.36 -8.51 9.03
C ARG A 106 0.97 -8.86 10.45
N GLU A 107 0.80 -10.14 10.77
CA GLU A 107 0.51 -10.60 12.13
C GLU A 107 1.60 -10.17 13.12
N ARG A 108 2.87 -10.25 12.73
CA ARG A 108 3.99 -9.75 13.56
C ARG A 108 3.93 -8.24 13.77
N LEU A 109 3.67 -7.47 12.71
CA LEU A 109 3.51 -6.01 12.82
C LEU A 109 2.37 -5.65 13.76
N VAL A 110 1.18 -6.22 13.55
CA VAL A 110 0.01 -5.97 14.39
C VAL A 110 0.29 -6.34 15.84
N LYS A 111 0.87 -7.51 16.08
CA LYS A 111 1.25 -7.95 17.43
C LYS A 111 2.18 -6.93 18.09
N THR A 112 3.24 -6.49 17.39
CA THR A 112 4.19 -5.52 17.93
C THR A 112 3.53 -4.19 18.27
N ILE A 113 2.64 -3.68 17.40
CA ILE A 113 1.92 -2.42 17.63
C ILE A 113 1.02 -2.55 18.85
N ARG A 114 0.22 -3.63 18.94
CA ARG A 114 -0.73 -3.86 20.06
C ARG A 114 -0.05 -4.10 21.40
N GLU A 115 1.16 -4.67 21.41
CA GLU A 115 1.98 -4.80 22.63
C GLU A 115 2.45 -3.45 23.17
N ILE A 116 2.62 -2.44 22.30
CA ILE A 116 3.08 -1.09 22.71
C ILE A 116 1.87 -0.24 23.11
N ASN A 117 0.87 -0.17 22.26
CA ASN A 117 -0.37 0.55 22.53
C ASN A 117 -1.55 -0.11 21.77
N PRO A 118 -2.51 -0.71 22.48
CA PRO A 118 -3.65 -1.38 21.88
C PRO A 118 -4.63 -0.43 21.18
N GLU A 119 -4.61 0.88 21.50
CA GLU A 119 -5.53 1.87 20.96
C GLU A 119 -5.06 2.45 19.61
N LEU A 120 -3.80 2.22 19.18
CA LEU A 120 -3.31 2.72 17.90
C LEU A 120 -4.12 2.19 16.73
N ALA A 121 -4.62 3.07 15.87
CA ALA A 121 -5.31 2.67 14.65
C ALA A 121 -4.33 2.06 13.64
N ILE A 122 -4.67 0.92 13.04
CA ILE A 122 -3.83 0.22 12.04
C ILE A 122 -4.60 0.12 10.73
N ASN A 123 -4.02 0.65 9.64
CA ASN A 123 -4.66 0.58 8.33
C ASN A 123 -4.88 -0.87 7.86
N ASN A 124 -5.98 -1.10 7.14
CA ASN A 124 -6.45 -2.42 6.69
C ASN A 124 -6.76 -3.43 7.81
N LEU A 125 -6.79 -2.98 9.06
CA LEU A 125 -7.29 -3.73 10.21
C LEU A 125 -8.44 -2.98 10.89
N ASP A 126 -8.18 -1.76 11.35
CA ASP A 126 -9.16 -0.92 12.06
C ASP A 126 -9.90 0.02 11.08
N TYR A 127 -9.29 0.39 9.98
CA TYR A 127 -9.91 1.14 8.88
C TYR A 127 -9.39 0.62 7.53
N ILE A 128 -10.16 0.87 6.46
CA ILE A 128 -9.78 0.46 5.10
C ILE A 128 -9.43 1.68 4.28
N ARG A 129 -8.26 1.65 3.65
CA ARG A 129 -7.79 2.69 2.76
C ARG A 129 -7.74 2.23 1.31
N THR A 130 -8.30 3.05 0.45
CA THR A 130 -8.19 2.96 -1.01
C THR A 130 -7.69 4.29 -1.58
N GLU A 131 -7.41 4.34 -2.87
CA GLU A 131 -6.93 5.55 -3.54
C GLU A 131 -7.67 5.74 -4.86
N SER A 132 -8.04 6.98 -5.17
CA SER A 132 -8.61 7.36 -6.45
C SER A 132 -7.66 8.28 -7.19
N ALA A 133 -7.07 7.75 -8.26
CA ALA A 133 -6.16 8.44 -9.15
C ALA A 133 -6.79 8.61 -10.56
N THR A 134 -6.16 9.42 -11.40
CA THR A 134 -6.44 9.45 -12.82
C THR A 134 -5.62 8.37 -13.49
N GLU A 135 -6.27 7.29 -13.91
CA GLU A 135 -5.61 6.24 -14.68
C GLU A 135 -5.86 6.52 -16.18
N ILE A 136 -4.80 6.91 -16.88
CA ILE A 136 -4.87 7.16 -18.33
C ILE A 136 -5.22 5.84 -19.04
N GLY A 137 -6.31 5.87 -19.81
CA GLY A 137 -6.79 4.69 -20.55
C GLY A 137 -7.82 3.83 -19.82
N VAL A 138 -8.14 4.12 -18.55
CA VAL A 138 -9.24 3.46 -17.84
C VAL A 138 -10.56 4.18 -18.12
N ALA A 139 -11.51 3.48 -18.71
CA ALA A 139 -12.86 4.00 -18.90
C ALA A 139 -13.52 4.31 -17.53
N GLN A 140 -14.29 5.40 -17.49
CA GLN A 140 -15.05 5.79 -16.30
C GLN A 140 -14.19 6.14 -15.06
N TRP A 141 -12.96 6.60 -15.27
CA TRP A 141 -12.06 7.05 -14.20
C TRP A 141 -12.69 8.14 -13.29
N GLN A 142 -13.61 8.93 -13.82
CA GLN A 142 -14.34 9.97 -13.07
C GLN A 142 -15.21 9.40 -11.93
N TYR A 143 -15.55 8.12 -11.96
CA TYR A 143 -16.33 7.43 -10.92
C TYR A 143 -15.47 6.60 -9.95
N SER A 144 -14.15 6.68 -10.06
CA SER A 144 -13.24 5.85 -9.27
C SER A 144 -13.44 6.04 -7.76
N ALA A 145 -13.64 7.27 -7.30
CA ALA A 145 -13.85 7.57 -5.89
C ALA A 145 -15.19 6.98 -5.38
N SER A 146 -16.26 7.14 -6.12
CA SER A 146 -17.57 6.53 -5.81
C SER A 146 -17.48 5.01 -5.74
N SER A 147 -16.80 4.38 -6.72
CA SER A 147 -16.62 2.93 -6.77
C SER A 147 -15.79 2.42 -5.59
N ASN A 148 -14.69 3.10 -5.26
CA ASN A 148 -13.83 2.72 -4.16
C ASN A 148 -14.52 2.90 -2.80
N ALA A 149 -15.18 4.03 -2.56
CA ALA A 149 -15.93 4.27 -1.33
C ALA A 149 -17.01 3.20 -1.12
N ARG A 150 -17.77 2.84 -2.17
CA ARG A 150 -18.80 1.77 -2.09
C ARG A 150 -18.21 0.39 -1.81
N LYS A 151 -17.07 0.05 -2.42
CA LYS A 151 -16.40 -1.24 -2.19
C LYS A 151 -15.94 -1.39 -0.75
N THR A 152 -15.53 -0.30 -0.11
CA THR A 152 -15.02 -0.31 1.25
C THR A 152 -16.14 -0.16 2.29
N ALA A 153 -17.09 0.74 2.07
CA ALA A 153 -18.20 0.99 2.99
C ALA A 153 -19.28 -0.13 2.98
N GLY A 154 -19.46 -0.81 1.86
CA GLY A 154 -20.54 -1.81 1.70
C GLY A 154 -20.35 -3.07 2.55
N PRO A 155 -19.27 -3.84 2.36
CA PRO A 155 -19.05 -5.12 3.05
C PRO A 155 -18.56 -4.99 4.50
N LEU A 156 -18.03 -3.84 4.88
CA LEU A 156 -17.30 -3.63 6.13
C LEU A 156 -17.81 -2.42 6.90
N ARG A 157 -19.14 -2.27 6.96
CA ARG A 157 -19.83 -1.14 7.62
C ARG A 157 -19.39 -0.82 9.05
N GLU A 158 -18.75 -1.77 9.72
CA GLU A 158 -18.22 -1.62 11.07
C GLU A 158 -16.85 -0.92 11.11
N ARG A 159 -16.22 -0.69 9.94
CA ARG A 159 -14.90 -0.05 9.86
C ARG A 159 -14.97 1.23 9.04
N PRO A 160 -14.33 2.31 9.51
CA PRO A 160 -14.20 3.53 8.72
C PRO A 160 -13.56 3.23 7.35
N ALA A 161 -14.11 3.81 6.29
CA ALA A 161 -13.59 3.72 4.95
C ALA A 161 -12.91 5.03 4.57
N ASP A 162 -11.60 4.97 4.27
CA ASP A 162 -10.82 6.08 3.76
C ASP A 162 -10.49 5.84 2.28
N ASN A 163 -10.82 6.82 1.43
CA ASN A 163 -10.41 6.80 0.04
C ASN A 163 -9.67 8.08 -0.31
N ALA A 164 -8.34 8.00 -0.40
CA ALA A 164 -7.51 9.14 -0.72
C ALA A 164 -7.77 9.66 -2.13
N SER A 165 -8.11 10.94 -2.22
CA SER A 165 -8.19 11.66 -3.47
C SER A 165 -6.79 12.08 -3.89
N VAL A 166 -6.24 11.42 -4.91
CA VAL A 166 -4.89 11.66 -5.42
C VAL A 166 -4.86 12.96 -6.21
N ASP A 167 -3.93 13.85 -5.86
CA ASP A 167 -3.80 15.16 -6.50
C ASP A 167 -3.10 15.12 -7.87
N PHE A 168 -2.30 14.12 -8.14
CA PHE A 168 -1.52 14.05 -9.37
C PHE A 168 -2.12 13.08 -10.41
N MET A 169 -1.71 13.23 -11.68
CA MET A 169 -2.25 12.46 -12.79
C MET A 169 -1.74 11.02 -12.89
N GLY A 170 -0.70 10.68 -12.16
CA GLY A 170 -0.07 9.36 -12.16
C GLY A 170 1.41 9.47 -11.80
N PHE A 171 2.07 8.36 -11.44
CA PHE A 171 3.45 8.39 -10.95
C PHE A 171 4.46 9.02 -11.93
N ARG A 172 4.20 8.96 -13.24
CA ARG A 172 5.03 9.64 -14.26
C ARG A 172 4.82 11.15 -14.29
N TYR A 173 3.67 11.62 -13.81
CA TYR A 173 3.23 13.02 -13.83
C TYR A 173 2.85 13.50 -12.43
N ARG A 174 3.60 13.03 -11.42
CA ARG A 174 3.31 13.31 -10.00
C ARG A 174 3.50 14.77 -9.59
N ASP A 175 4.20 15.55 -10.41
CA ASP A 175 4.38 16.98 -10.21
C ASP A 175 3.29 17.82 -10.93
N THR A 176 2.32 17.15 -11.57
CA THR A 176 1.21 17.79 -12.28
C THR A 176 -0.08 17.51 -11.54
N SER A 177 -0.65 18.55 -10.96
CA SER A 177 -1.93 18.45 -10.23
C SER A 177 -3.10 18.18 -11.18
N VAL A 178 -4.07 17.43 -10.71
CA VAL A 178 -5.39 17.34 -11.36
C VAL A 178 -6.14 18.65 -11.21
N SER A 179 -7.14 18.89 -12.07
CA SER A 179 -7.93 20.11 -11.97
C SER A 179 -8.71 20.19 -10.66
N ALA A 180 -8.91 21.39 -10.14
CA ALA A 180 -9.68 21.63 -8.93
C ALA A 180 -11.08 20.98 -8.96
N PRO A 181 -11.88 21.08 -10.07
CA PRO A 181 -13.16 20.41 -10.14
C PRO A 181 -13.07 18.89 -10.07
N GLN A 182 -12.03 18.29 -10.67
CA GLN A 182 -11.83 16.85 -10.61
C GLN A 182 -11.50 16.37 -9.19
N LEU A 183 -10.67 17.09 -8.48
CA LEU A 183 -10.34 16.77 -7.10
C LEU A 183 -11.55 16.91 -6.18
N ALA A 184 -12.28 18.02 -6.31
CA ALA A 184 -13.52 18.25 -5.58
C ALA A 184 -14.54 17.13 -5.86
N LEU A 185 -14.72 16.72 -7.14
CA LEU A 185 -15.62 15.63 -7.50
C LEU A 185 -15.26 14.33 -6.74
N ARG A 186 -14.00 13.97 -6.66
CA ARG A 186 -13.54 12.77 -5.93
C ARG A 186 -13.90 12.84 -4.46
N GLN A 187 -13.67 13.98 -3.82
CA GLN A 187 -13.94 14.17 -2.41
C GLN A 187 -15.43 14.15 -2.09
N TRP A 188 -16.24 14.82 -2.87
CA TRP A 188 -17.71 14.78 -2.72
C TRP A 188 -18.29 13.39 -3.01
N GLN A 189 -17.70 12.64 -3.96
CA GLN A 189 -18.08 11.24 -4.18
C GLN A 189 -17.75 10.35 -2.96
N ASN A 190 -16.62 10.57 -2.29
CA ASN A 190 -16.30 9.86 -1.06
C ASN A 190 -17.36 10.09 0.00
N LEU A 191 -17.68 11.34 0.30
CA LEU A 191 -18.70 11.71 1.29
C LEU A 191 -20.09 11.15 0.92
N ALA A 192 -20.50 11.29 -0.34
CA ALA A 192 -21.79 10.80 -0.82
C ALA A 192 -21.94 9.27 -0.74
N ASN A 193 -20.84 8.52 -0.60
CA ASN A 193 -20.82 7.07 -0.49
C ASN A 193 -20.29 6.58 0.87
N ALA A 194 -20.44 7.40 1.92
CA ALA A 194 -20.05 7.09 3.30
C ALA A 194 -18.55 6.80 3.50
N GLY A 195 -17.70 7.35 2.64
CA GLY A 195 -16.25 7.37 2.82
C GLY A 195 -15.80 8.66 3.50
N SER A 196 -14.62 8.64 4.11
CA SER A 196 -13.99 9.84 4.67
C SER A 196 -13.27 10.68 3.62
N VAL A 197 -12.98 11.93 3.95
CA VAL A 197 -12.22 12.84 3.09
C VAL A 197 -10.74 12.67 3.37
N SER A 198 -9.97 12.40 2.32
CA SER A 198 -8.52 12.30 2.39
C SER A 198 -7.89 12.85 1.11
N LEU A 199 -6.78 13.58 1.26
CA LEU A 199 -6.04 14.19 0.17
C LEU A 199 -4.64 13.58 0.09
N TYR A 200 -4.24 13.12 -1.09
CA TYR A 200 -2.91 12.58 -1.34
C TYR A 200 -2.11 13.50 -2.26
N ILE A 201 -1.14 14.20 -1.68
CA ILE A 201 -0.20 15.09 -2.36
C ILE A 201 1.18 14.45 -2.34
N MET A 202 1.89 14.48 -3.47
CA MET A 202 3.29 14.05 -3.53
C MET A 202 4.23 15.21 -3.28
N GLY A 203 5.36 14.93 -2.61
CA GLY A 203 6.40 15.90 -2.31
C GLY A 203 6.32 16.49 -0.90
N HIS A 204 7.08 17.56 -0.68
CA HIS A 204 7.13 18.27 0.59
C HIS A 204 6.17 19.46 0.60
N LEU A 205 5.28 19.53 1.57
CA LEU A 205 4.31 20.63 1.68
C LEU A 205 4.95 22.01 1.73
N GLY A 206 6.16 22.12 2.33
CA GLY A 206 6.94 23.36 2.39
C GLY A 206 7.42 23.87 1.03
N ASN A 207 7.65 22.96 0.08
CA ASN A 207 8.16 23.26 -1.26
C ASN A 207 7.08 23.11 -2.35
N HIS A 208 5.87 22.78 -1.97
CA HIS A 208 4.78 22.60 -2.93
C HIS A 208 4.28 23.95 -3.42
N GLN A 209 4.59 24.28 -4.67
CA GLN A 209 4.25 25.58 -5.27
C GLN A 209 2.78 25.66 -5.66
N ASP A 210 2.23 24.59 -6.23
CA ASP A 210 0.81 24.51 -6.57
C ASP A 210 -0.02 24.15 -5.35
N ARG A 211 -0.82 25.12 -4.89
CA ARG A 211 -1.73 24.95 -3.74
C ARG A 211 -3.18 24.76 -4.14
N THR A 212 -3.46 24.55 -5.42
CA THR A 212 -4.81 24.37 -5.95
C THR A 212 -5.54 23.23 -5.26
N ALA A 213 -4.86 22.11 -5.01
CA ALA A 213 -5.42 20.96 -4.33
C ALA A 213 -5.90 21.27 -2.90
N LEU A 214 -5.12 22.03 -2.14
CA LEU A 214 -5.48 22.43 -0.77
C LEU A 214 -6.73 23.31 -0.77
N THR A 215 -6.77 24.30 -1.66
CA THR A 215 -7.92 25.21 -1.80
C THR A 215 -9.17 24.47 -2.29
N ALA A 216 -9.03 23.60 -3.28
CA ALA A 216 -10.13 22.82 -3.83
C ALA A 216 -10.72 21.80 -2.84
N SER A 217 -9.89 21.31 -1.93
CA SER A 217 -10.29 20.31 -0.93
C SER A 217 -10.98 20.92 0.28
N LYS A 218 -10.67 22.18 0.60
CA LYS A 218 -11.15 22.81 1.82
C LYS A 218 -12.67 22.66 2.06
N PRO A 219 -13.57 22.89 1.08
CA PRO A 219 -15.01 22.76 1.33
C PRO A 219 -15.45 21.36 1.76
N ALA A 220 -14.81 20.32 1.23
CA ALA A 220 -15.12 18.93 1.60
C ALA A 220 -14.61 18.59 3.01
N PHE A 221 -13.44 19.10 3.38
CA PHE A 221 -12.90 18.95 4.75
C PHE A 221 -13.70 19.74 5.78
N ASP A 222 -14.15 20.95 5.45
CA ASP A 222 -14.98 21.75 6.34
C ASP A 222 -16.36 21.12 6.58
N PHE A 223 -16.87 20.37 5.61
CA PHE A 223 -18.14 19.66 5.71
C PHE A 223 -18.04 18.37 6.53
N HIS A 224 -16.93 17.66 6.42
CA HIS A 224 -16.69 16.36 7.07
C HIS A 224 -16.48 16.50 8.58
#